data_24c325d297d66cb92a65f2af44b76b5d
#
_entry.id   24c325d297d66cb92a65f2af44b76b5d
#
_cell.length_a   1.000
_cell.length_b   1.000
_cell.length_c   1.000
_cell.angle_alpha   90.00
_cell.angle_beta   90.00
_cell.angle_gamma   90.00
#
_symmetry.space_group_name_H-M   'P 1'
#
loop_
_entity.id
_entity.type
_entity.pdbx_description
1 polymer ?
#
loop_
_entity_poly.entity_id
_entity_poly.type
_entity_poly.pdbx_seq_one_letter_code
_entity_poly.pdbx_strand_id
1 'polypeptide(L)'
;TLKSTRFPQSEYEQLVCRILSDVQISKEEKLWLEDKLKYGNEITLHKRIKELINKSNTTLLNDSNRSIGKFCQRVVDSRNYYTHYDENLASKALTGKELFDVNQKLMVLLFSDILNLLGIDSSQYESGLEYLFQ
;
A
#
# COMPACT_ATOMS: atom_id res chain seq x y z
N THR A 1 -10.32 8.52 6.71
CA THR A 1 -10.45 7.40 5.75
C THR A 1 -9.38 7.54 4.67
N LEU A 2 -8.70 6.44 4.35
CA LEU A 2 -7.72 6.42 3.25
C LEU A 2 -8.45 6.51 1.91
N LYS A 3 -7.92 7.34 1.00
CA LYS A 3 -8.43 7.37 -0.37
C LYS A 3 -8.08 6.06 -1.08
N SER A 4 -9.04 5.46 -1.77
CA SER A 4 -8.83 4.25 -2.59
C SER A 4 -8.38 4.59 -4.01
N THR A 5 -8.70 5.79 -4.49
CA THR A 5 -8.46 6.26 -5.86
C THR A 5 -7.72 7.61 -5.87
N ARG A 6 -7.02 7.91 -6.98
CA ARG A 6 -6.29 9.17 -7.19
C ARG A 6 -7.22 10.32 -7.55
N PHE A 7 -8.18 10.05 -8.40
CA PHE A 7 -9.18 10.99 -8.90
C PHE A 7 -10.59 10.52 -8.54
N PRO A 8 -11.57 11.42 -8.44
CA PRO A 8 -12.98 11.02 -8.46
C PRO A 8 -13.24 10.13 -9.68
N GLN A 9 -14.07 9.12 -9.53
CA GLN A 9 -14.29 8.11 -10.57
C GLN A 9 -14.77 8.74 -11.90
N SER A 10 -15.68 9.69 -11.83
CA SER A 10 -16.20 10.40 -13.01
C SER A 10 -15.11 11.20 -13.76
N GLU A 11 -14.20 11.84 -13.03
CA GLU A 11 -13.08 12.58 -13.64
C GLU A 11 -12.09 11.62 -14.32
N TYR A 12 -11.85 10.48 -13.68
CA TYR A 12 -10.98 9.47 -14.25
C TYR A 12 -11.53 8.86 -15.53
N GLU A 13 -12.83 8.55 -15.56
CA GLU A 13 -13.50 8.03 -16.75
C GLU A 13 -13.43 9.02 -17.92
N GLN A 14 -13.64 10.32 -17.65
CA GLN A 14 -13.47 11.36 -18.67
C GLN A 14 -12.04 11.46 -19.19
N LEU A 15 -11.05 11.33 -18.27
CA LEU A 15 -9.63 11.31 -18.65
C LEU A 15 -9.31 10.11 -19.54
N VAL A 16 -9.78 8.92 -19.19
CA VAL A 16 -9.59 7.69 -19.98
C VAL A 16 -10.25 7.83 -21.36
N CYS A 17 -11.47 8.30 -21.43
CA CYS A 17 -12.16 8.54 -22.70
C CYS A 17 -11.38 9.51 -23.59
N ARG A 18 -10.86 10.60 -23.04
CA ARG A 18 -10.04 11.56 -23.79
C ARG A 18 -8.75 10.93 -24.29
N ILE A 19 -8.00 10.21 -23.43
CA ILE A 19 -6.77 9.51 -23.83
C ILE A 19 -7.05 8.55 -24.98
N LEU A 20 -8.11 7.72 -24.88
CA LEU A 20 -8.46 6.74 -25.88
C LEU A 20 -8.96 7.36 -27.20
N SER A 21 -9.47 8.61 -27.15
CA SER A 21 -9.88 9.36 -28.36
C SER A 21 -8.70 9.93 -29.10
N ASP A 22 -7.69 10.42 -28.35
CA ASP A 22 -6.58 11.19 -28.93
C ASP A 22 -5.43 10.29 -29.41
N VAL A 23 -5.40 9.02 -28.95
CA VAL A 23 -4.32 8.09 -29.32
C VAL A 23 -4.61 7.45 -30.67
N GLN A 24 -3.63 7.57 -31.60
CA GLN A 24 -3.66 6.92 -32.91
C GLN A 24 -2.94 5.56 -32.87
N ILE A 25 -3.67 4.54 -32.47
CA ILE A 25 -3.19 3.16 -32.36
C ILE A 25 -4.22 2.20 -33.00
N SER A 26 -3.81 0.95 -33.25
CA SER A 26 -4.70 -0.08 -33.76
C SER A 26 -5.85 -0.38 -32.79
N LYS A 27 -6.91 -1.00 -33.29
CA LYS A 27 -8.05 -1.41 -32.47
C LYS A 27 -7.64 -2.37 -31.34
N GLU A 28 -6.72 -3.28 -31.60
CA GLU A 28 -6.23 -4.24 -30.61
C GLU A 28 -5.43 -3.55 -29.50
N GLU A 29 -4.52 -2.64 -29.88
CA GLU A 29 -3.76 -1.85 -28.93
C GLU A 29 -4.67 -0.95 -28.07
N LYS A 30 -5.75 -0.42 -28.66
CA LYS A 30 -6.72 0.39 -27.95
C LYS A 30 -7.47 -0.42 -26.88
N LEU A 31 -7.91 -1.63 -27.21
CA LEU A 31 -8.55 -2.53 -26.25
C LEU A 31 -7.59 -2.93 -25.12
N TRP A 32 -6.34 -3.23 -25.47
CA TRP A 32 -5.32 -3.53 -24.48
C TRP A 32 -5.08 -2.33 -23.54
N LEU A 33 -4.97 -1.12 -24.10
CA LEU A 33 -4.78 0.11 -23.32
C LEU A 33 -5.97 0.40 -22.39
N GLU A 34 -7.18 0.23 -22.88
CA GLU A 34 -8.41 0.37 -22.09
C GLU A 34 -8.42 -0.58 -20.90
N ASP A 35 -8.06 -1.85 -21.10
CA ASP A 35 -7.94 -2.84 -20.02
C ASP A 35 -6.90 -2.42 -18.98
N LYS A 36 -5.74 -1.90 -19.41
CA LYS A 36 -4.70 -1.40 -18.50
C LYS A 36 -5.11 -0.16 -17.72
N LEU A 37 -5.85 0.74 -18.35
CA LEU A 37 -6.35 1.95 -17.70
C LEU A 37 -7.46 1.66 -16.69
N LYS A 38 -8.17 0.55 -16.79
CA LYS A 38 -9.26 0.16 -15.88
C LYS A 38 -8.88 0.28 -14.40
N TYR A 39 -7.65 -0.08 -14.04
CA TYR A 39 -7.12 -0.04 -12.67
C TYR A 39 -6.15 1.13 -12.42
N GLY A 40 -5.93 1.99 -13.40
CA GLY A 40 -4.95 3.08 -13.32
C GLY A 40 -5.28 4.15 -12.28
N ASN A 41 -6.56 4.24 -11.86
CA ASN A 41 -7.01 5.16 -10.81
C ASN A 41 -6.72 4.64 -9.39
N GLU A 42 -6.41 3.36 -9.23
CA GLU A 42 -6.18 2.78 -7.91
C GLU A 42 -4.88 3.28 -7.29
N ILE A 43 -4.92 3.55 -5.99
CA ILE A 43 -3.72 3.85 -5.23
C ILE A 43 -3.01 2.53 -4.93
N THR A 44 -1.73 2.43 -5.31
CA THR A 44 -0.93 1.23 -5.10
C THR A 44 -0.80 0.87 -3.61
N LEU A 45 -0.66 -0.43 -3.32
CA LEU A 45 -0.46 -0.92 -1.95
C LEU A 45 0.72 -0.22 -1.25
N HIS A 46 1.82 -0.01 -1.97
CA HIS A 46 2.98 0.75 -1.47
C HIS A 46 2.59 2.14 -0.94
N LYS A 47 1.80 2.89 -1.72
CA LYS A 47 1.35 4.24 -1.31
C LYS A 47 0.38 4.18 -0.14
N ARG A 48 -0.51 3.18 -0.12
CA ARG A 48 -1.47 3.01 1.00
C ARG A 48 -0.75 2.73 2.31
N ILE A 49 0.22 1.81 2.33
CA ILE A 49 1.02 1.50 3.53
C ILE A 49 1.80 2.74 3.98
N LYS A 50 2.45 3.42 3.04
CA LYS A 50 3.20 4.65 3.35
C LYS A 50 2.31 5.74 3.95
N GLU A 51 1.11 5.90 3.43
CA GLU A 51 0.14 6.88 3.94
C GLU A 51 -0.36 6.50 5.34
N LEU A 52 -0.61 5.21 5.60
CA LEU A 52 -0.96 4.72 6.93
C LEU A 52 0.15 4.99 7.94
N ILE A 53 1.41 4.69 7.60
CA ILE A 53 2.56 4.96 8.47
C ILE A 53 2.67 6.45 8.78
N ASN A 54 2.54 7.31 7.76
CA ASN A 54 2.62 8.76 7.95
C ASN A 54 1.45 9.34 8.76
N LYS A 55 0.30 8.69 8.75
CA LYS A 55 -0.88 9.07 9.56
C LYS A 55 -0.85 8.45 10.95
N SER A 56 -0.08 7.42 11.14
CA SER A 56 0.08 6.76 12.42
C SER A 56 0.80 7.69 13.38
N ASN A 57 0.21 7.89 14.55
CA ASN A 57 0.80 8.67 15.63
C ASN A 57 1.74 7.83 16.52
N THR A 58 1.98 6.56 16.16
CA THR A 58 2.83 5.68 16.95
C THR A 58 4.31 5.93 16.69
N THR A 59 5.11 6.00 17.76
CA THR A 59 6.56 6.11 17.69
C THR A 59 7.23 4.80 17.29
N LEU A 60 6.52 3.68 17.41
CA LEU A 60 7.00 2.32 17.09
C LEU A 60 7.38 2.13 15.61
N LEU A 61 6.89 3.00 14.74
CA LEU A 61 7.15 2.98 13.29
C LEU A 61 7.90 4.22 12.82
N ASN A 62 8.49 4.99 13.76
CA ASN A 62 9.10 6.29 13.48
C ASN A 62 10.48 6.13 12.84
N ASP A 63 10.49 5.84 11.56
CA ASP A 63 11.66 5.63 10.73
C ASP A 63 11.87 6.79 9.73
N SER A 64 13.09 6.90 9.19
CA SER A 64 13.34 7.85 8.11
C SER A 64 12.46 7.55 6.89
N ASN A 65 12.09 8.57 6.10
CA ASN A 65 11.29 8.41 4.87
C ASN A 65 11.89 7.38 3.89
N ARG A 66 13.23 7.22 3.87
CA ARG A 66 13.93 6.23 3.05
C ARG A 66 13.72 4.82 3.59
N SER A 67 13.74 4.64 4.90
CA SER A 67 13.48 3.36 5.58
C SER A 67 12.03 2.93 5.37
N ILE A 68 11.08 3.85 5.51
CA ILE A 68 9.66 3.61 5.24
C ILE A 68 9.44 3.16 3.80
N GLY A 69 10.07 3.83 2.83
CA GLY A 69 9.96 3.44 1.41
C GLY A 69 10.46 2.01 1.14
N LYS A 70 11.61 1.64 1.73
CA LYS A 70 12.16 0.28 1.63
C LYS A 70 11.24 -0.74 2.30
N PHE A 71 10.72 -0.43 3.48
CA PHE A 71 9.76 -1.29 4.18
C PHE A 71 8.51 -1.54 3.31
N CYS A 72 7.89 -0.48 2.79
CA CYS A 72 6.73 -0.61 1.91
C CYS A 72 7.01 -1.47 0.68
N GLN A 73 8.18 -1.30 0.05
CA GLN A 73 8.57 -2.09 -1.13
C GLN A 73 8.74 -3.57 -0.77
N ARG A 74 9.40 -3.89 0.35
CA ARG A 74 9.57 -5.28 0.81
C ARG A 74 8.24 -5.96 1.12
N VAL A 75 7.28 -5.24 1.70
CA VAL A 75 5.91 -5.74 1.92
C VAL A 75 5.23 -6.08 0.59
N VAL A 76 5.31 -5.17 -0.39
CA VAL A 76 4.69 -5.36 -1.71
C VAL A 76 5.31 -6.53 -2.46
N ASP A 77 6.64 -6.62 -2.49
CA ASP A 77 7.37 -7.69 -3.18
C ASP A 77 7.03 -9.06 -2.56
N SER A 78 7.04 -9.14 -1.23
CA SER A 78 6.68 -10.38 -0.51
C SER A 78 5.23 -10.79 -0.75
N ARG A 79 4.30 -9.84 -0.66
CA ARG A 79 2.88 -10.11 -0.95
C ARG A 79 2.69 -10.60 -2.38
N ASN A 80 3.34 -9.97 -3.35
CA ASN A 80 3.23 -10.37 -4.75
C ASN A 80 3.84 -11.75 -4.99
N TYR A 81 5.00 -12.03 -4.39
CA TYR A 81 5.61 -13.36 -4.45
C TYR A 81 4.66 -14.43 -3.90
N TYR A 82 4.19 -14.29 -2.67
CA TYR A 82 3.35 -15.30 -2.01
C TYR A 82 1.94 -15.42 -2.60
N THR A 83 1.43 -14.37 -3.25
CA THR A 83 0.07 -14.39 -3.82
C THR A 83 0.06 -14.87 -5.27
N HIS A 84 1.07 -14.53 -6.06
CA HIS A 84 1.12 -14.79 -7.49
C HIS A 84 2.23 -15.77 -7.88
N TYR A 85 3.06 -16.19 -6.94
CA TYR A 85 4.22 -17.08 -7.17
C TYR A 85 5.16 -16.54 -8.26
N ASP A 86 5.38 -15.22 -8.27
CA ASP A 86 6.28 -14.56 -9.22
C ASP A 86 7.74 -14.87 -8.87
N GLU A 87 8.35 -15.80 -9.58
CA GLU A 87 9.73 -16.27 -9.36
C GLU A 87 10.76 -15.13 -9.44
N ASN A 88 10.48 -14.05 -10.21
CA ASN A 88 11.36 -12.89 -10.28
C ASN A 88 11.46 -12.12 -8.94
N LEU A 89 10.50 -12.33 -8.05
CA LEU A 89 10.45 -11.74 -6.72
C LEU A 89 10.98 -12.66 -5.62
N ALA A 90 11.30 -13.92 -5.93
CA ALA A 90 11.74 -14.90 -4.94
C ALA A 90 12.93 -14.41 -4.09
N SER A 91 13.91 -13.76 -4.71
CA SER A 91 15.09 -13.20 -4.03
C SER A 91 14.82 -11.93 -3.21
N LYS A 92 13.66 -11.30 -3.42
CA LYS A 92 13.24 -10.06 -2.74
C LYS A 92 12.20 -10.32 -1.65
N ALA A 93 11.54 -11.47 -1.73
CA ALA A 93 10.52 -11.87 -0.78
C ALA A 93 11.13 -12.13 0.61
N LEU A 94 10.44 -11.65 1.63
CA LEU A 94 10.82 -11.85 3.02
C LEU A 94 10.55 -13.29 3.45
N THR A 95 11.45 -13.85 4.24
CA THR A 95 11.32 -15.20 4.78
C THR A 95 11.70 -15.24 6.26
N GLY A 96 11.31 -16.29 6.96
CA GLY A 96 11.72 -16.55 8.34
C GLY A 96 11.51 -15.35 9.26
N LYS A 97 12.57 -14.97 9.99
CA LYS A 97 12.52 -13.87 10.97
C LYS A 97 12.16 -12.53 10.36
N GLU A 98 12.68 -12.22 9.18
CA GLU A 98 12.38 -10.93 8.53
C GLU A 98 10.89 -10.79 8.19
N LEU A 99 10.25 -11.87 7.73
CA LEU A 99 8.81 -11.89 7.46
C LEU A 99 8.02 -11.73 8.76
N PHE A 100 8.46 -12.38 9.83
CA PHE A 100 7.86 -12.22 11.16
C PHE A 100 7.94 -10.78 11.63
N ASP A 101 9.13 -10.15 11.61
CA ASP A 101 9.35 -8.77 12.05
C ASP A 101 8.49 -7.77 11.26
N VAL A 102 8.36 -7.98 9.94
CA VAL A 102 7.49 -7.15 9.11
C VAL A 102 6.01 -7.34 9.45
N ASN A 103 5.58 -8.58 9.69
CA ASN A 103 4.21 -8.85 10.11
C ASN A 103 3.88 -8.19 11.45
N GLN A 104 4.81 -8.21 12.42
CA GLN A 104 4.63 -7.50 13.69
C GLN A 104 4.43 -5.99 13.47
N LYS A 105 5.25 -5.37 12.63
CA LYS A 105 5.10 -3.94 12.27
C LYS A 105 3.76 -3.64 11.59
N LEU A 106 3.31 -4.50 10.69
CA LEU A 106 1.99 -4.37 10.05
C LEU A 106 0.85 -4.51 11.05
N MET A 107 0.97 -5.40 12.03
CA MET A 107 -0.01 -5.55 13.11
C MET A 107 -0.08 -4.30 13.98
N VAL A 108 1.08 -3.73 14.38
CA VAL A 108 1.12 -2.45 15.11
C VAL A 108 0.41 -1.35 14.32
N LEU A 109 0.69 -1.25 13.02
CA LEU A 109 0.06 -0.26 12.15
C LEU A 109 -1.46 -0.45 12.08
N LEU A 110 -1.93 -1.68 11.91
CA LEU A 110 -3.34 -2.02 11.87
C LEU A 110 -4.06 -1.69 13.18
N PHE A 111 -3.50 -2.11 14.32
CA PHE A 111 -4.09 -1.82 15.63
C PHE A 111 -4.10 -0.32 15.92
N SER A 112 -3.02 0.40 15.61
CA SER A 112 -2.98 1.85 15.77
C SER A 112 -4.07 2.55 14.94
N ASP A 113 -4.28 2.14 13.70
CA ASP A 113 -5.30 2.74 12.83
C ASP A 113 -6.72 2.45 13.36
N ILE A 114 -6.99 1.22 13.80
CA ILE A 114 -8.28 0.85 14.42
C ILE A 114 -8.54 1.64 15.70
N LEU A 115 -7.56 1.75 16.60
CA LEU A 115 -7.72 2.47 17.85
C LEU A 115 -7.94 3.96 17.62
N ASN A 116 -7.22 4.56 16.67
CA ASN A 116 -7.44 5.94 16.25
C ASN A 116 -8.84 6.15 15.65
N LEU A 117 -9.36 5.20 14.87
CA LEU A 117 -10.73 5.25 14.34
C LEU A 117 -11.79 5.18 15.44
N LEU A 118 -11.49 4.49 16.55
CA LEU A 118 -12.33 4.43 17.75
C LEU A 118 -12.21 5.68 18.63
N GLY A 119 -11.36 6.65 18.26
CA GLY A 119 -11.14 7.88 19.02
C GLY A 119 -10.23 7.71 20.25
N ILE A 120 -9.45 6.62 20.29
CA ILE A 120 -8.48 6.38 21.37
C ILE A 120 -7.16 7.02 20.98
N ASP A 121 -6.66 7.91 21.83
CA ASP A 121 -5.40 8.61 21.60
C ASP A 121 -4.19 7.67 21.74
N SER A 122 -3.14 7.92 20.94
CA SER A 122 -1.92 7.09 20.93
C SER A 122 -1.26 6.97 22.30
N SER A 123 -1.30 8.02 23.13
CA SER A 123 -0.77 7.99 24.49
C SER A 123 -1.42 6.94 25.40
N GLN A 124 -2.62 6.49 25.05
CA GLN A 124 -3.38 5.51 25.86
C GLN A 124 -3.04 4.05 25.51
N TYR A 125 -2.52 3.78 24.30
CA TYR A 125 -2.30 2.41 23.84
C TYR A 125 -0.85 2.09 23.45
N GLU A 126 0.04 3.08 23.28
CA GLU A 126 1.38 2.86 22.75
C GLU A 126 2.21 1.91 23.62
N SER A 127 2.20 2.08 24.94
CA SER A 127 2.89 1.18 25.87
C SER A 127 2.34 -0.26 25.84
N GLY A 128 1.03 -0.41 25.61
CA GLY A 128 0.40 -1.72 25.43
C GLY A 128 0.84 -2.41 24.13
N LEU A 129 0.94 -1.68 23.03
CA LEU A 129 1.46 -2.20 21.78
C LEU A 129 2.93 -2.58 21.88
N GLU A 130 3.76 -1.77 22.54
CA GLU A 130 5.17 -2.14 22.78
C GLU A 130 5.28 -3.47 23.53
N TYR A 131 4.47 -3.69 24.53
CA TYR A 131 4.48 -4.94 25.30
C TYR A 131 4.03 -6.15 24.48
N LEU A 132 3.05 -5.98 23.60
CA LEU A 132 2.50 -7.09 22.79
C LEU A 132 3.41 -7.51 21.64
N PHE A 133 4.29 -6.61 21.16
CA PHE A 133 5.09 -6.84 19.96
C PHE A 133 6.62 -6.82 20.20
N GLN A 134 7.04 -7.00 21.45
CA GLN A 134 8.42 -7.32 21.83
C GLN A 134 8.68 -8.82 21.72
#